data_5c78944919ad00359aa619e86b7c1307
#
_entry.id   5c78944919ad00359aa619e86b7c1307
#
_cell.length_a   1.000
_cell.length_b   1.000
_cell.length_c   1.000
_cell.angle_alpha   90.00
_cell.angle_beta   90.00
_cell.angle_gamma   90.00
#
_symmetry.space_group_name_H-M   'P 1'
#
loop_
_entity.id
_entity.type
_entity.pdbx_description
1 polymer ?
#
loop_
_entity_poly.entity_id
_entity_poly.type
_entity_poly.pdbx_seq_one_letter_code
_entity_poly.pdbx_strand_id
1 'polypeptide(L)'
;MKQTFTVLVYLKTSKINSKGMAPICIRVTVNGKRSEISIKQFIEPSRWNSNRQRLTGTSYRVKTINKSIELAINRINDIHNDLSLIHI
;
A
#
# COMPACT_ATOMS: atom_id res chain seq x y z
N MET A 1 -5.02 9.08 25.54
CA MET A 1 -4.83 9.60 24.17
C MET A 1 -5.08 8.51 23.16
N LYS A 2 -5.82 8.87 22.12
CA LYS A 2 -6.06 7.93 21.04
C LYS A 2 -4.85 7.88 20.11
N GLN A 3 -4.35 6.66 19.85
CA GLN A 3 -3.37 6.48 18.79
C GLN A 3 -4.08 6.56 17.45
N THR A 4 -3.49 7.31 16.53
CA THR A 4 -3.96 7.33 15.15
C THR A 4 -3.13 6.39 14.32
N PHE A 5 -3.80 5.56 13.53
CA PHE A 5 -3.14 4.61 12.63
C PHE A 5 -3.92 4.56 11.33
N THR A 6 -3.28 4.97 10.25
CA THR A 6 -3.90 4.95 8.93
C THR A 6 -2.97 4.31 7.92
N VAL A 7 -3.56 3.62 6.96
CA VAL A 7 -2.84 2.98 5.86
C VAL A 7 -3.43 3.50 4.55
N LEU A 8 -2.58 4.03 3.69
CA LEU A 8 -2.98 4.51 2.36
C LEU A 8 -2.15 3.79 1.31
N VAL A 9 -2.82 3.13 0.37
CA VAL A 9 -2.16 2.54 -0.79
C VAL A 9 -2.33 3.48 -1.97
N TYR A 10 -1.24 3.84 -2.61
CA TYR A 10 -1.29 4.79 -3.70
C TYR A 10 -0.23 4.49 -4.75
N LEU A 11 -0.43 5.07 -5.93
CA LEU A 11 0.50 4.97 -7.02
C LEU A 11 1.42 6.19 -7.01
N LYS A 12 2.73 5.96 -6.92
CA LYS A 12 3.68 7.08 -6.85
C LYS A 12 4.04 7.54 -8.26
N THR A 13 3.20 8.40 -8.82
CA THR A 13 3.34 8.86 -10.20
C THR A 13 4.58 9.72 -10.44
N SER A 14 5.16 10.29 -9.39
CA SER A 14 6.42 11.03 -9.49
C SER A 14 7.61 10.15 -9.81
N LYS A 15 7.47 8.83 -9.69
CA LYS A 15 8.53 7.86 -9.96
C LYS A 15 8.21 6.97 -11.17
N ILE A 16 7.47 7.49 -12.14
CA ILE A 16 7.19 6.76 -13.36
C ILE A 16 8.50 6.42 -14.07
N ASN A 17 8.65 5.15 -14.48
CA ASN A 17 9.83 4.69 -15.17
C ASN A 17 9.74 4.94 -16.69
N SER A 18 10.78 4.55 -17.43
CA SER A 18 10.84 4.76 -18.87
C SER A 18 9.76 4.00 -19.65
N LYS A 19 9.15 2.99 -19.04
CA LYS A 19 8.06 2.22 -19.65
C LYS A 19 6.68 2.81 -19.36
N GLY A 20 6.61 3.94 -18.66
CA GLY A 20 5.35 4.57 -18.29
C GLY A 20 4.64 3.92 -17.12
N MET A 21 5.36 3.15 -16.33
CA MET A 21 4.80 2.46 -15.17
C MET A 21 5.25 3.13 -13.89
N ALA A 22 4.36 3.19 -12.91
CA ALA A 22 4.64 3.79 -11.62
C ALA A 22 4.60 2.74 -10.50
N PRO A 23 5.42 2.91 -9.46
CA PRO A 23 5.43 1.95 -8.35
C PRO A 23 4.24 2.14 -7.42
N ILE A 24 3.78 1.03 -6.86
CA ILE A 24 2.74 1.03 -5.85
C ILE A 24 3.42 1.18 -4.49
N CYS A 25 2.95 2.16 -3.71
CA CYS A 25 3.50 2.43 -2.39
C CYS A 25 2.40 2.39 -1.35
N ILE A 26 2.78 2.03 -0.12
CA ILE A 26 1.89 2.05 1.02
C ILE A 26 2.41 3.07 2.01
N ARG A 27 1.59 4.05 2.36
CA ARG A 27 1.91 5.04 3.38
C ARG A 27 1.25 4.65 4.68
N VAL A 28 2.06 4.48 5.72
CA VAL A 28 1.57 4.17 7.07
C VAL A 28 1.79 5.41 7.93
N THR A 29 0.73 5.88 8.56
CA THR A 29 0.80 7.03 9.47
C THR A 29 0.43 6.57 10.88
N VAL A 30 1.33 6.78 11.82
CA VAL A 30 1.12 6.45 13.23
C VAL A 30 1.38 7.71 14.05
N ASN A 31 0.38 8.21 14.73
CA ASN A 31 0.48 9.40 15.57
C ASN A 31 1.12 10.59 14.84
N GLY A 32 0.72 10.80 13.59
CA GLY A 32 1.23 11.89 12.76
C GLY A 32 2.56 11.62 12.07
N LYS A 33 3.24 10.54 12.39
CA LYS A 33 4.49 10.16 11.75
C LYS A 33 4.23 9.25 10.56
N ARG A 34 4.79 9.59 9.41
CA ARG A 34 4.56 8.88 8.15
C ARG A 34 5.75 8.02 7.79
N SER A 35 5.45 6.81 7.34
CA SER A 35 6.43 5.90 6.75
C SER A 35 5.90 5.43 5.41
N GLU A 36 6.79 5.20 4.45
CA GLU A 36 6.40 4.76 3.12
C GLU A 36 7.13 3.48 2.78
N ILE A 37 6.37 2.52 2.26
CA ILE A 37 6.89 1.21 1.88
C ILE A 37 6.53 0.97 0.42
N SER A 38 7.53 0.60 -0.40
CA SER A 38 7.27 0.18 -1.76
C SER A 38 7.09 -1.33 -1.80
N ILE A 39 6.04 -1.80 -2.46
CA ILE A 39 5.86 -3.25 -2.64
C ILE A 39 6.58 -3.78 -3.88
N LYS A 40 7.38 -2.93 -4.53
CA LYS A 40 8.22 -3.28 -5.69
C LYS A 40 7.41 -3.80 -6.88
N GLN A 41 6.18 -3.32 -7.04
CA GLN A 41 5.34 -3.61 -8.19
C GLN A 41 5.11 -2.33 -8.95
N PHE A 42 5.27 -2.40 -10.27
CA PHE A 42 5.08 -1.26 -11.16
C PHE A 42 3.89 -1.54 -12.07
N ILE A 43 3.00 -0.57 -12.21
CA ILE A 43 1.81 -0.70 -13.05
C ILE A 43 1.57 0.55 -13.86
N GLU A 44 0.78 0.40 -14.92
CA GLU A 44 0.31 1.53 -15.71
C GLU A 44 -0.70 2.34 -14.90
N PRO A 45 -0.55 3.68 -14.82
CA PRO A 45 -1.48 4.50 -14.04
C PRO A 45 -2.94 4.34 -14.45
N SER A 46 -3.21 4.04 -15.73
CA SER A 46 -4.58 3.84 -16.22
C SER A 46 -5.29 2.63 -15.59
N ARG A 47 -4.53 1.69 -15.04
CA ARG A 47 -5.08 0.49 -14.40
C ARG A 47 -5.30 0.64 -12.91
N TRP A 48 -4.96 1.79 -12.36
CA TRP A 48 -5.08 2.03 -10.92
C TRP A 48 -6.41 2.70 -10.59
N ASN A 49 -7.13 2.15 -9.62
CA ASN A 49 -8.34 2.75 -9.09
C ASN A 49 -8.01 3.34 -7.72
N SER A 50 -7.93 4.67 -7.65
CA SER A 50 -7.54 5.35 -6.42
C SER A 50 -8.60 5.27 -5.33
N ASN A 51 -9.88 5.18 -5.72
CA ASN A 51 -10.96 5.04 -4.74
C ASN A 51 -10.91 3.69 -4.02
N ARG A 52 -10.61 2.63 -4.76
CA ARG A 52 -10.47 1.28 -4.19
C ARG A 52 -9.06 0.99 -3.69
N GLN A 53 -8.09 1.81 -4.10
CA GLN A 53 -6.67 1.59 -3.82
C GLN A 53 -6.20 0.21 -4.30
N ARG A 54 -6.66 -0.18 -5.47
CA ARG A 54 -6.39 -1.46 -6.12
C ARG A 54 -6.32 -1.30 -7.63
N LEU A 55 -5.82 -2.33 -8.31
CA LEU A 55 -5.85 -2.37 -9.76
C LEU A 55 -7.23 -2.78 -10.26
N THR A 56 -7.61 -2.27 -11.43
CA THR A 56 -8.82 -2.69 -12.13
C THR A 56 -8.54 -3.85 -13.06
N GLY A 57 -9.54 -4.71 -13.25
CA GLY A 57 -9.45 -5.82 -14.18
C GLY A 57 -9.52 -7.18 -13.49
N THR A 58 -9.51 -8.24 -14.30
CA THR A 58 -9.66 -9.61 -13.81
C THR A 58 -8.51 -10.53 -14.23
N SER A 59 -7.46 -9.99 -14.84
CA SER A 59 -6.32 -10.79 -15.27
C SER A 59 -5.58 -11.39 -14.07
N TYR A 60 -4.84 -12.45 -14.32
CA TYR A 60 -4.04 -13.10 -13.29
C TYR A 60 -3.07 -12.12 -12.63
N ARG A 61 -2.44 -11.27 -13.43
CA ARG A 61 -1.49 -10.28 -12.92
C ARG A 61 -2.17 -9.29 -11.96
N VAL A 62 -3.38 -8.82 -12.31
CA VAL A 62 -4.14 -7.92 -11.45
C VAL A 62 -4.46 -8.58 -10.13
N LYS A 63 -4.95 -9.82 -10.18
CA LYS A 63 -5.28 -10.56 -8.96
C LYS A 63 -4.06 -10.80 -8.07
N THR A 64 -2.92 -11.13 -8.68
CA THR A 64 -1.67 -11.36 -7.95
C THR A 64 -1.18 -10.10 -7.25
N ILE A 65 -1.20 -8.96 -7.94
CA ILE A 65 -0.74 -7.70 -7.37
C ILE A 65 -1.70 -7.24 -6.27
N ASN A 66 -3.01 -7.32 -6.50
CA ASN A 66 -3.99 -6.96 -5.47
C ASN A 66 -3.84 -7.83 -4.22
N LYS A 67 -3.56 -9.11 -4.39
CA LYS A 67 -3.29 -9.98 -3.26
C LYS A 67 -2.01 -9.59 -2.52
N SER A 68 -0.98 -9.19 -3.25
CA SER A 68 0.26 -8.69 -2.63
C SER A 68 0.00 -7.46 -1.78
N ILE A 69 -0.88 -6.55 -2.25
CA ILE A 69 -1.27 -5.37 -1.48
C ILE A 69 -1.97 -5.78 -0.19
N GLU A 70 -2.93 -6.71 -0.27
CA GLU A 70 -3.65 -7.19 0.90
C GLU A 70 -2.73 -7.85 1.92
N LEU A 71 -1.80 -8.68 1.46
CA LEU A 71 -0.83 -9.34 2.34
C LEU A 71 0.06 -8.33 3.04
N ALA A 72 0.50 -7.29 2.33
CA ALA A 72 1.32 -6.23 2.91
C ALA A 72 0.55 -5.47 3.98
N ILE A 73 -0.72 -5.14 3.72
CA ILE A 73 -1.56 -4.44 4.69
C ILE A 73 -1.79 -5.31 5.93
N ASN A 74 -2.09 -6.59 5.74
CA ASN A 74 -2.29 -7.51 6.86
C ASN A 74 -1.05 -7.61 7.72
N ARG A 75 0.13 -7.68 7.11
CA ARG A 75 1.39 -7.73 7.83
C ARG A 75 1.64 -6.45 8.63
N ILE A 76 1.32 -5.30 8.05
CA ILE A 76 1.45 -4.01 8.73
C ILE A 76 0.52 -3.97 9.94
N ASN A 77 -0.73 -4.41 9.79
CA ASN A 77 -1.69 -4.45 10.87
C ASN A 77 -1.24 -5.39 11.99
N ASP A 78 -0.70 -6.55 11.65
CA ASP A 78 -0.20 -7.52 12.62
C ASP A 78 0.96 -6.93 13.43
N ILE A 79 1.91 -6.28 12.77
CA ILE A 79 3.04 -5.63 13.44
C ILE A 79 2.54 -4.53 14.38
N HIS A 80 1.59 -3.72 13.94
CA HIS A 80 1.02 -2.66 14.77
C HIS A 80 0.32 -3.24 15.99
N ASN A 81 -0.46 -4.29 15.82
CA ASN A 81 -1.16 -4.95 16.93
C ASN A 81 -0.18 -5.55 17.92
N ASP A 82 0.88 -6.20 17.44
CA ASP A 82 1.92 -6.77 18.30
C ASP A 82 2.59 -5.69 19.14
N LEU A 83 2.92 -4.56 18.53
CA LEU A 83 3.53 -3.43 19.24
C LEU A 83 2.57 -2.87 20.28
N SER A 84 1.28 -2.81 19.99
CA SER A 84 0.26 -2.36 20.94
C SER A 84 0.18 -3.29 22.14
N LEU A 85 0.32 -4.59 21.92
CA LEU A 85 0.30 -5.58 23.00
C LEU A 85 1.52 -5.49 23.90
N ILE A 86 2.67 -5.15 23.34
CA ILE A 86 3.93 -5.04 24.08
C ILE A 86 3.92 -3.82 25.01
N HIS A 87 3.17 -2.80 24.67
CA HIS A 87 3.15 -1.54 25.42
C HIS A 87 2.06 -1.46 26.48
N ILE A 88 1.46 -2.55 26.83
CA ILE A 88 0.44 -2.59 27.88
C ILE A 88 1.08 -2.64 29.28
#